data_1f5cda0aafa6e93c426fd6a5cc5eeeb5
#
_entry.id   1f5cda0aafa6e93c426fd6a5cc5eeeb5
#
_cell.length_a   1.000
_cell.length_b   1.000
_cell.length_c   1.000
_cell.angle_alpha   90.00
_cell.angle_beta   90.00
_cell.angle_gamma   90.00
#
_symmetry.space_group_name_H-M   'P 1'
#
loop_
_entity.id
_entity.type
_entity.pdbx_description
1 polymer ?
#
loop_
_entity_poly.entity_id
_entity_poly.type
_entity_poly.pdbx_seq_one_letter_code
_entity_poly.pdbx_strand_id
1 'polypeptide(L)'
;MDEEYQYDCPSADIELLARVVSDLFPEQTQFSERPGDDGQLSLVIHYVAMRFGATARRIAIDIRFDPAALARYRAMPPRMHARSYAVLRAYVEATLGSLEEMYAGGETVPRTVEIDIGEDFA
;
A
#
# COMPACT_ATOMS: atom_id res chain seq x y z
N MET A 1 8.64 22.96 -7.53
CA MET A 1 8.89 21.55 -7.26
C MET A 1 7.61 20.77 -7.28
N ASP A 2 7.51 19.84 -8.14
CA ASP A 2 6.27 19.12 -8.34
C ASP A 2 6.09 18.01 -7.34
N GLU A 3 4.85 17.87 -6.92
CA GLU A 3 4.49 16.76 -6.04
C GLU A 3 4.22 15.55 -6.90
N GLU A 4 5.06 14.55 -6.77
CA GLU A 4 4.88 13.32 -7.52
C GLU A 4 3.85 12.42 -6.87
N TYR A 5 3.70 12.54 -5.55
CA TYR A 5 2.76 11.72 -4.78
C TYR A 5 1.95 12.61 -3.86
N GLN A 6 0.75 12.17 -3.55
CA GLN A 6 -0.10 12.88 -2.61
C GLN A 6 -0.32 12.00 -1.39
N TYR A 7 -0.10 12.58 -0.22
CA TYR A 7 -0.25 11.86 1.04
C TYR A 7 -1.33 12.54 1.87
N ASP A 8 -2.42 11.83 2.08
CA ASP A 8 -3.50 12.29 2.93
C ASP A 8 -3.61 11.34 4.12
N CYS A 9 -2.57 11.37 4.94
CA CYS A 9 -2.42 10.47 6.07
C CYS A 9 -2.20 11.30 7.33
N PRO A 10 -3.27 11.50 8.12
CA PRO A 10 -3.14 12.28 9.37
C PRO A 10 -2.11 11.70 10.34
N SER A 11 -1.98 10.37 10.37
CA SER A 11 -1.00 9.72 11.25
C SER A 11 0.37 9.75 10.61
N ALA A 12 1.35 10.32 11.29
CA ALA A 12 2.71 10.44 10.75
C ALA A 12 3.33 9.07 10.45
N ASP A 13 3.04 8.08 11.28
CA ASP A 13 3.60 6.74 11.06
C ASP A 13 2.97 6.07 9.84
N ILE A 14 1.69 6.31 9.57
CA ILE A 14 1.05 5.75 8.39
C ILE A 14 1.59 6.44 7.12
N GLU A 15 1.80 7.75 7.20
CA GLU A 15 2.41 8.45 6.08
C GLU A 15 3.81 7.90 5.80
N LEU A 16 4.58 7.60 6.84
CA LEU A 16 5.90 7.03 6.68
C LEU A 16 5.82 5.66 5.97
N LEU A 17 4.85 4.83 6.34
CA LEU A 17 4.66 3.56 5.67
C LEU A 17 4.29 3.76 4.19
N ALA A 18 3.47 4.76 3.90
CA ALA A 18 3.16 5.09 2.51
C ALA A 18 4.42 5.46 1.74
N ARG A 19 5.30 6.26 2.34
CA ARG A 19 6.55 6.66 1.69
C ARG A 19 7.49 5.47 1.46
N VAL A 20 7.43 4.47 2.34
CA VAL A 20 8.27 3.28 2.21
C VAL A 20 7.95 2.52 0.92
N VAL A 21 6.71 2.57 0.44
CA VAL A 21 6.30 1.84 -0.75
C VAL A 21 6.05 2.74 -1.95
N SER A 22 6.20 4.06 -1.80
CA SER A 22 5.80 4.99 -2.86
C SER A 22 6.58 4.79 -4.16
N ASP A 23 7.84 4.40 -4.07
CA ASP A 23 8.67 4.19 -5.27
C ASP A 23 8.20 3.00 -6.12
N LEU A 24 7.30 2.17 -5.60
CA LEU A 24 6.73 1.05 -6.33
C LEU A 24 5.57 1.48 -7.23
N PHE A 25 5.13 2.73 -7.12
CA PHE A 25 3.96 3.23 -7.82
C PHE A 25 4.32 4.37 -8.75
N PRO A 26 3.51 4.61 -9.79
CA PRO A 26 3.77 5.73 -10.70
C PRO A 26 3.54 7.06 -10.02
N GLU A 27 4.04 8.12 -10.66
CA GLU A 27 3.83 9.46 -10.17
C GLU A 27 2.34 9.78 -10.07
N GLN A 28 2.00 10.70 -9.19
CA GLN A 28 0.63 11.14 -8.96
C GLN A 28 -0.25 10.08 -8.27
N THR A 29 0.37 9.06 -7.73
CA THR A 29 -0.34 8.11 -6.90
C THR A 29 -0.78 8.80 -5.60
N GLN A 30 -1.98 8.48 -5.15
CA GLN A 30 -2.55 9.08 -3.96
C GLN A 30 -2.58 8.05 -2.83
N PHE A 31 -2.06 8.46 -1.68
CA PHE A 31 -2.04 7.62 -0.48
C PHE A 31 -2.94 8.26 0.56
N SER A 32 -3.86 7.49 1.11
CA SER A 32 -4.75 8.01 2.13
C SER A 32 -4.88 7.01 3.27
N GLU A 33 -5.23 7.53 4.42
CA GLU A 33 -5.42 6.72 5.62
C GLU A 33 -6.90 6.64 5.89
N ARG A 34 -7.40 5.42 6.18
CA ARG A 34 -8.81 5.24 6.46
C ARG A 34 -9.00 4.40 7.72
N PRO A 35 -9.68 4.95 8.71
CA PRO A 35 -10.01 4.16 9.90
C PRO A 35 -11.10 3.15 9.57
N GLY A 36 -10.99 1.97 10.16
CA GLY A 36 -12.01 0.93 10.07
C GLY A 36 -12.60 0.66 11.42
N ASP A 37 -13.33 -0.45 11.51
CA ASP A 37 -13.97 -0.86 12.75
C ASP A 37 -12.96 -1.46 13.73
N ASP A 38 -13.25 -1.36 15.02
CA ASP A 38 -12.47 -2.03 16.07
C ASP A 38 -10.99 -1.67 16.06
N GLY A 39 -10.69 -0.41 15.76
CA GLY A 39 -9.30 0.05 15.78
C GLY A 39 -8.51 -0.34 14.56
N GLN A 40 -9.13 -0.93 13.56
CA GLN A 40 -8.45 -1.26 12.33
C GLN A 40 -8.12 0.01 11.55
N LEU A 41 -6.99 0.00 10.89
CA LEU A 41 -6.54 1.15 10.11
C LEU A 41 -6.06 0.64 8.77
N SER A 42 -6.38 1.39 7.72
CA SER A 42 -6.01 1.02 6.36
C SER A 42 -5.20 2.12 5.71
N LEU A 43 -4.24 1.71 4.90
CA LEU A 43 -3.55 2.60 3.97
C LEU A 43 -4.12 2.29 2.60
N VAL A 44 -4.76 3.28 1.97
CA VAL A 44 -5.40 3.10 0.67
C VAL A 44 -4.57 3.80 -0.38
N ILE A 45 -4.19 3.07 -1.41
CA ILE A 45 -3.33 3.57 -2.48
C ILE A 45 -4.13 3.59 -3.76
N HIS A 46 -4.35 4.79 -4.31
CA HIS A 46 -5.04 4.96 -5.59
C HIS A 46 -4.02 5.32 -6.65
N TYR A 47 -3.96 4.54 -7.72
CA TYR A 47 -3.03 4.81 -8.79
C TYR A 47 -3.65 4.43 -10.13
N VAL A 48 -3.03 4.93 -11.19
CA VAL A 48 -3.44 4.59 -12.55
C VAL A 48 -2.43 3.62 -13.11
N ALA A 49 -2.90 2.41 -13.38
CA ALA A 49 -2.07 1.40 -14.00
C ALA A 49 -2.10 1.61 -15.51
N MET A 50 -0.92 1.80 -16.07
CA MET A 50 -0.78 1.99 -17.51
C MET A 50 -0.13 0.75 -18.08
N ARG A 51 -0.75 0.21 -19.09
CA ARG A 51 -0.15 -0.88 -19.83
C ARG A 51 0.16 -0.40 -21.22
N PHE A 52 1.31 -0.73 -21.72
CA PHE A 52 1.75 -0.31 -23.02
C PHE A 52 0.71 -0.71 -24.08
N GLY A 53 0.19 0.28 -24.78
CA GLY A 53 -0.82 0.04 -25.80
C GLY A 53 -2.21 -0.29 -25.31
N ALA A 54 -2.47 -0.14 -23.99
CA ALA A 54 -3.76 -0.45 -23.40
C ALA A 54 -4.37 0.79 -22.74
N THR A 55 -5.66 0.67 -22.44
CA THR A 55 -6.37 1.72 -21.72
C THR A 55 -5.90 1.79 -20.28
N ALA A 56 -5.73 3.03 -19.78
CA ALA A 56 -5.35 3.23 -18.39
C ALA A 56 -6.49 2.76 -17.46
N ARG A 57 -6.12 2.20 -16.33
CA ARG A 57 -7.08 1.75 -15.33
C ARG A 57 -6.75 2.32 -13.98
N ARG A 58 -7.80 2.74 -13.28
CA ARG A 58 -7.65 3.19 -11.89
C ARG A 58 -7.78 1.99 -10.98
N ILE A 59 -6.82 1.83 -10.09
CA ILE A 59 -6.78 0.72 -9.16
C ILE A 59 -6.60 1.29 -7.75
N ALA A 60 -7.31 0.70 -6.80
CA ALA A 60 -7.14 1.00 -5.39
C ALA A 60 -6.61 -0.23 -4.68
N ILE A 61 -5.52 -0.05 -3.93
CA ILE A 61 -5.01 -1.12 -3.06
C ILE A 61 -5.32 -0.71 -1.63
N ASP A 62 -6.06 -1.55 -0.93
CA ASP A 62 -6.48 -1.31 0.44
C ASP A 62 -5.64 -2.19 1.36
N ILE A 63 -4.64 -1.61 2.00
CA ILE A 63 -3.77 -2.34 2.91
C ILE A 63 -4.35 -2.20 4.31
N ARG A 64 -4.85 -3.30 4.85
CA ARG A 64 -5.49 -3.31 6.16
C ARG A 64 -4.52 -3.89 7.18
N PHE A 65 -4.23 -3.11 8.21
CA PHE A 65 -3.31 -3.53 9.25
C PHE A 65 -4.08 -4.17 10.40
N ASP A 66 -3.65 -5.35 10.80
CA ASP A 66 -4.19 -5.97 12.01
C ASP A 66 -3.93 -5.04 13.20
N PRO A 67 -4.96 -4.74 14.01
CA PRO A 67 -4.77 -3.77 15.11
C PRO A 67 -3.68 -4.16 16.09
N ALA A 68 -3.55 -5.44 16.42
CA ALA A 68 -2.50 -5.89 17.35
C ALA A 68 -1.11 -5.74 16.72
N ALA A 69 -0.98 -6.06 15.43
CA ALA A 69 0.31 -5.92 14.75
C ALA A 69 0.69 -4.44 14.64
N LEU A 70 -0.26 -3.58 14.35
CA LEU A 70 0.01 -2.15 14.27
C LEU A 70 0.41 -1.59 15.64
N ALA A 71 -0.24 -2.05 16.69
CA ALA A 71 0.11 -1.63 18.05
C ALA A 71 1.53 -2.05 18.41
N ARG A 72 1.92 -3.26 18.03
CA ARG A 72 3.29 -3.73 18.26
C ARG A 72 4.30 -2.88 17.47
N TYR A 73 3.98 -2.59 16.23
CA TYR A 73 4.84 -1.75 15.40
C TYR A 73 5.04 -0.38 16.05
N ARG A 74 3.96 0.23 16.53
CA ARG A 74 4.03 1.56 17.16
C ARG A 74 4.82 1.55 18.47
N ALA A 75 4.87 0.40 19.13
CA ALA A 75 5.62 0.28 20.38
C ALA A 75 7.10 -0.02 20.14
N MET A 76 7.49 -0.39 18.92
CA MET A 76 8.87 -0.71 18.61
C MET A 76 9.74 0.53 18.48
N PRO A 77 11.02 0.47 18.92
CA PRO A 77 11.93 1.56 18.63
C PRO A 77 12.14 1.72 17.12
N PRO A 78 12.34 2.96 16.64
CA PRO A 78 12.50 3.17 15.19
C PRO A 78 13.58 2.31 14.53
N ARG A 79 14.65 1.99 15.25
CA ARG A 79 15.73 1.18 14.67
C ARG A 79 15.28 -0.24 14.33
N MET A 80 14.13 -0.67 14.85
CA MET A 80 13.61 -2.01 14.60
C MET A 80 12.55 -2.04 13.50
N HIS A 81 12.22 -0.91 12.93
CA HIS A 81 11.16 -0.81 11.94
C HIS A 81 11.56 -1.36 10.57
N ALA A 82 12.86 -1.57 10.31
CA ALA A 82 13.33 -2.01 9.00
C ALA A 82 12.69 -3.32 8.56
N ARG A 83 12.49 -4.23 9.49
CA ARG A 83 11.85 -5.51 9.17
C ARG A 83 10.39 -5.30 8.76
N SER A 84 9.68 -4.43 9.47
CA SER A 84 8.29 -4.13 9.14
C SER A 84 8.19 -3.50 7.75
N TYR A 85 9.12 -2.61 7.42
CA TYR A 85 9.17 -2.00 6.09
C TYR A 85 9.40 -3.07 5.01
N ALA A 86 10.31 -4.01 5.27
CA ALA A 86 10.59 -5.07 4.30
C ALA A 86 9.37 -5.97 4.09
N VAL A 87 8.65 -6.28 5.17
CA VAL A 87 7.44 -7.10 5.08
C VAL A 87 6.38 -6.37 4.26
N LEU A 88 6.15 -5.09 4.55
CA LEU A 88 5.17 -4.31 3.83
C LEU A 88 5.52 -4.24 2.34
N ARG A 89 6.77 -3.96 2.01
CA ARG A 89 7.19 -3.90 0.61
C ARG A 89 7.00 -5.24 -0.08
N ALA A 90 7.29 -6.34 0.60
CA ALA A 90 7.13 -7.67 0.01
C ALA A 90 5.68 -7.95 -0.35
N TYR A 91 4.74 -7.59 0.52
CA TYR A 91 3.31 -7.76 0.24
C TYR A 91 2.89 -6.91 -0.97
N VAL A 92 3.32 -5.66 -1.01
CA VAL A 92 2.95 -4.77 -2.11
C VAL A 92 3.57 -5.25 -3.41
N GLU A 93 4.85 -5.63 -3.39
CA GLU A 93 5.51 -6.12 -4.60
C GLU A 93 4.84 -7.38 -5.14
N ALA A 94 4.46 -8.30 -4.25
CA ALA A 94 3.78 -9.52 -4.68
C ALA A 94 2.43 -9.20 -5.31
N THR A 95 1.69 -8.26 -4.73
CA THR A 95 0.40 -7.85 -5.25
C THR A 95 0.54 -7.20 -6.62
N LEU A 96 1.51 -6.31 -6.77
CA LEU A 96 1.73 -5.65 -8.06
C LEU A 96 2.16 -6.67 -9.12
N GLY A 97 2.98 -7.64 -8.74
CA GLY A 97 3.37 -8.71 -9.65
C GLY A 97 2.19 -9.53 -10.13
N SER A 98 1.28 -9.87 -9.22
CA SER A 98 0.07 -10.61 -9.59
C SER A 98 -0.80 -9.81 -10.55
N LEU A 99 -0.94 -8.51 -10.32
CA LEU A 99 -1.73 -7.66 -11.20
C LEU A 99 -1.11 -7.57 -12.59
N GLU A 100 0.22 -7.49 -12.65
CA GLU A 100 0.93 -7.48 -13.94
C GLU A 100 0.70 -8.77 -14.71
N GLU A 101 0.71 -9.90 -14.00
CA GLU A 101 0.44 -11.19 -14.64
C GLU A 101 -0.97 -11.27 -15.18
N MET A 102 -1.94 -10.71 -14.45
CA MET A 102 -3.31 -10.66 -14.94
C MET A 102 -3.41 -9.83 -16.20
N TYR A 103 -2.73 -8.68 -16.23
CA TYR A 103 -2.70 -7.84 -17.44
C TYR A 103 -2.09 -8.62 -18.60
N ALA A 104 -0.96 -9.27 -18.37
CA ALA A 104 -0.27 -9.99 -19.44
C ALA A 104 -1.10 -11.15 -19.97
N GLY A 105 -1.88 -11.78 -19.09
CA GLY A 105 -2.74 -12.89 -19.49
C GLY A 105 -4.08 -12.47 -20.08
N GLY A 106 -4.35 -11.18 -20.16
CA GLY A 106 -5.62 -10.70 -20.69
C GLY A 106 -6.79 -10.85 -19.73
N GLU A 107 -6.50 -11.12 -18.46
CA GLU A 107 -7.56 -11.29 -17.47
C GLU A 107 -8.11 -9.94 -17.02
N THR A 108 -9.34 -9.98 -16.52
CA THR A 108 -9.95 -8.79 -15.94
C THR A 108 -9.27 -8.47 -14.61
N VAL A 109 -8.75 -7.26 -14.50
CA VAL A 109 -8.07 -6.82 -13.29
C VAL A 109 -9.09 -6.16 -12.38
N PRO A 110 -9.15 -6.53 -11.09
CA PRO A 110 -10.09 -5.90 -10.17
C PRO A 110 -9.74 -4.43 -9.95
N ARG A 111 -10.76 -3.63 -9.67
CA ARG A 111 -10.54 -2.21 -9.38
C ARG A 111 -10.02 -1.97 -7.98
N THR A 112 -10.33 -2.88 -7.08
CA THR A 112 -9.90 -2.78 -5.68
C THR A 112 -9.28 -4.11 -5.27
N VAL A 113 -8.10 -4.01 -4.67
CA VAL A 113 -7.37 -5.18 -4.18
C VAL A 113 -7.12 -4.96 -2.71
N GLU A 114 -7.37 -5.99 -1.90
CA GLU A 114 -7.17 -5.91 -0.46
C GLU A 114 -5.95 -6.70 -0.06
N ILE A 115 -5.15 -6.10 0.82
CA ILE A 115 -3.98 -6.76 1.41
C ILE A 115 -4.19 -6.74 2.91
N ASP A 116 -4.17 -7.91 3.55
CA ASP A 116 -4.26 -7.97 5.00
C ASP A 116 -2.86 -8.19 5.57
N ILE A 117 -2.44 -7.24 6.40
CA ILE A 117 -1.14 -7.29 7.05
C ILE A 117 -1.35 -7.81 8.47
N GLY A 118 -0.74 -8.94 8.77
CA GLY A 118 -0.94 -9.63 10.03
C GLY A 118 0.30 -9.67 10.91
N GLU A 119 0.48 -10.79 11.61
CA GLU A 119 1.48 -10.92 12.65
C GLU A 119 2.91 -10.77 12.15
N ASP A 120 3.16 -11.06 10.90
CA ASP A 120 4.51 -10.99 10.35
C ASP A 120 5.01 -9.56 10.18
N PHE A 121 4.11 -8.59 10.27
CA PHE A 121 4.48 -7.17 10.15
C PHE A 121 5.26 -6.68 11.37
N ALA A 122 4.86 -7.12 12.55
CA ALA A 122 5.53 -6.67 13.77
C ALA A 122 5.34 -7.66 14.91
#